data_7121f90ff49f38fba68f2c59a36a22f6
#
_entry.id   7121f90ff49f38fba68f2c59a36a22f6
#
_cell.length_a   1.000
_cell.length_b   1.000
_cell.length_c   1.000
_cell.angle_alpha   90.00
_cell.angle_beta   90.00
_cell.angle_gamma   90.00
#
_symmetry.space_group_name_H-M   'P 1'
#
loop_
_entity.id
_entity.type
_entity.pdbx_description
1 polymer ?
#
loop_
_entity_poly.entity_id
_entity_poly.type
_entity_poly.pdbx_seq_one_letter_code
_entity_poly.pdbx_strand_id
1 'polypeptide(L)'
;SELKKSIWEHRSEIDCLEVITDRYIDEPQLTSELEELCDAFRVIPHGIRLSIGSPDLDLEYLRDVRRICGITKTAYYSEHLCMTRAPGIEIGHLAPIWFTEESLAITTGNVQRVQDFLGIPLILENTTYPFEIPGADMSQTEFFRRLVGATGCGILLDVANVRINAANHG
;
A
#
# COMPACT_ATOMS: atom_id res chain seq x y z
N SER A 1 -14.13 10.32 17.95
CA SER A 1 -13.06 11.34 18.00
C SER A 1 -13.60 12.66 17.43
N GLU A 2 -12.97 13.79 17.77
CA GLU A 2 -13.32 15.12 17.23
C GLU A 2 -13.19 15.13 15.70
N LEU A 3 -12.15 14.47 15.15
CA LEU A 3 -11.96 14.35 13.73
C LEU A 3 -13.16 13.64 13.05
N LYS A 4 -13.65 12.53 13.61
CA LYS A 4 -14.83 11.83 13.07
C LYS A 4 -16.02 12.79 12.99
N LYS A 5 -16.30 13.54 14.06
CA LYS A 5 -17.39 14.52 14.07
C LYS A 5 -17.23 15.57 12.98
N SER A 6 -16.03 16.14 12.84
CA SER A 6 -15.72 17.15 11.81
C SER A 6 -15.91 16.59 10.40
N ILE A 7 -15.47 15.36 10.12
CA ILE A 7 -15.67 14.68 8.81
C ILE A 7 -17.17 14.60 8.49
N TRP A 8 -18.01 14.21 9.43
CA TRP A 8 -19.46 14.10 9.22
C TRP A 8 -20.13 15.47 9.04
N GLU A 9 -19.70 16.48 9.77
CA GLU A 9 -20.21 17.85 9.64
C GLU A 9 -19.90 18.48 8.28
N HIS A 10 -18.73 18.13 7.69
CA HIS A 10 -18.26 18.67 6.40
C HIS A 10 -18.37 17.67 5.24
N ARG A 11 -19.21 16.64 5.39
CA ARG A 11 -19.27 15.54 4.40
C ARG A 11 -19.56 15.97 2.97
N SER A 12 -20.24 17.09 2.75
CA SER A 12 -20.52 17.61 1.42
C SER A 12 -19.30 18.26 0.73
N GLU A 13 -18.22 18.46 1.47
CA GLU A 13 -16.97 19.06 1.00
C GLU A 13 -15.88 18.01 0.78
N ILE A 14 -16.18 16.72 1.06
CA ILE A 14 -15.22 15.61 1.01
C ILE A 14 -15.63 14.67 -0.13
N ASP A 15 -14.77 14.53 -1.13
CA ASP A 15 -15.01 13.66 -2.28
C ASP A 15 -14.71 12.19 -1.98
N CYS A 16 -13.72 11.90 -1.13
CA CYS A 16 -13.36 10.55 -0.73
C CYS A 16 -12.63 10.54 0.61
N LEU A 17 -12.61 9.36 1.23
CA LEU A 17 -11.80 9.08 2.43
C LEU A 17 -10.83 7.94 2.12
N GLU A 18 -9.58 8.13 2.46
CA GLU A 18 -8.63 7.03 2.55
C GLU A 18 -8.63 6.47 3.97
N VAL A 19 -8.65 5.14 4.07
CA VAL A 19 -8.68 4.44 5.35
C VAL A 19 -7.57 3.40 5.42
N ILE A 20 -6.97 3.26 6.59
CA ILE A 20 -5.96 2.23 6.82
C ILE A 20 -6.65 0.87 6.92
N THR A 21 -6.40 0.02 5.94
CA THR A 21 -6.99 -1.32 5.80
C THR A 21 -6.72 -2.18 7.02
N ASP A 22 -5.50 -2.15 7.52
CA ASP A 22 -5.00 -2.97 8.64
C ASP A 22 -5.84 -2.79 9.91
N ARG A 23 -6.33 -1.59 10.16
CA ARG A 23 -7.21 -1.31 11.30
C ARG A 23 -8.49 -2.15 11.26
N TYR A 24 -9.10 -2.32 10.09
CA TYR A 24 -10.33 -3.08 9.92
C TYR A 24 -10.09 -4.59 9.81
N ILE A 25 -8.86 -4.99 9.60
CA ILE A 25 -8.41 -6.38 9.70
C ILE A 25 -8.18 -6.75 11.16
N ASP A 26 -7.45 -5.91 11.90
CA ASP A 26 -7.11 -6.18 13.30
C ASP A 26 -8.30 -5.98 14.26
N GLU A 27 -9.27 -5.14 13.88
CA GLU A 27 -10.46 -4.82 14.66
C GLU A 27 -11.74 -5.14 13.87
N PRO A 28 -12.09 -6.43 13.66
CA PRO A 28 -13.26 -6.82 12.86
C PRO A 28 -14.60 -6.24 13.35
N GLN A 29 -14.70 -5.87 14.63
CA GLN A 29 -15.85 -5.17 15.20
C GLN A 29 -16.08 -3.78 14.57
N LEU A 30 -15.08 -3.20 13.91
CA LEU A 30 -15.22 -1.93 13.19
C LEU A 30 -15.81 -2.07 11.78
N THR A 31 -16.17 -3.28 11.35
CA THR A 31 -16.76 -3.51 10.01
C THR A 31 -18.01 -2.65 9.81
N SER A 32 -18.91 -2.55 10.80
CA SER A 32 -20.10 -1.70 10.70
C SER A 32 -19.76 -0.22 10.57
N GLU A 33 -18.69 0.24 11.21
CA GLU A 33 -18.20 1.62 11.03
C GLU A 33 -17.70 1.85 9.60
N LEU A 34 -17.02 0.87 9.02
CA LEU A 34 -16.57 0.95 7.62
C LEU A 34 -17.75 1.00 6.65
N GLU A 35 -18.77 0.18 6.89
CA GLU A 35 -20.01 0.18 6.09
C GLU A 35 -20.72 1.54 6.17
N GLU A 36 -20.87 2.12 7.38
CA GLU A 36 -21.40 3.47 7.55
C GLU A 36 -20.61 4.53 6.77
N LEU A 37 -19.27 4.43 6.75
CA LEU A 37 -18.45 5.34 5.98
C LEU A 37 -18.67 5.15 4.47
N CYS A 38 -18.82 3.91 4.00
CA CYS A 38 -19.08 3.61 2.59
C CYS A 38 -20.46 4.09 2.11
N ASP A 39 -21.46 4.16 3.01
CA ASP A 39 -22.78 4.71 2.70
C ASP A 39 -22.76 6.25 2.51
N ALA A 40 -21.80 6.92 3.14
CA ALA A 40 -21.71 8.38 3.12
C ALA A 40 -20.61 8.94 2.22
N PHE A 41 -19.56 8.15 1.96
CA PHE A 41 -18.36 8.58 1.25
C PHE A 41 -17.88 7.52 0.26
N ARG A 42 -17.12 7.94 -0.74
CA ARG A 42 -16.25 7.05 -1.48
C ARG A 42 -15.05 6.70 -0.57
N VAL A 43 -14.90 5.42 -0.23
CA VAL A 43 -13.81 4.96 0.63
C VAL A 43 -12.75 4.24 -0.19
N ILE A 44 -11.50 4.60 0.05
CA ILE A 44 -10.32 4.02 -0.60
C ILE A 44 -9.51 3.30 0.48
N PRO A 45 -9.36 1.98 0.43
CA PRO A 45 -8.52 1.24 1.37
C PRO A 45 -7.04 1.35 0.99
N HIS A 46 -6.21 1.69 1.98
CA HIS A 46 -4.76 1.76 1.89
C HIS A 46 -4.13 0.83 2.92
N GLY A 47 -3.23 -0.04 2.48
CA GLY A 47 -2.60 -1.05 3.32
C GLY A 47 -1.19 -0.70 3.76
N ILE A 48 -0.73 -1.43 4.77
CA ILE A 48 0.60 -1.25 5.36
C ILE A 48 1.39 -2.56 5.34
N ARG A 49 0.74 -3.71 5.57
CA ARG A 49 1.42 -4.98 5.90
C ARG A 49 1.50 -6.00 4.77
N LEU A 50 1.12 -5.66 3.55
CA LEU A 50 1.20 -6.60 2.43
C LEU A 50 2.62 -7.08 2.16
N SER A 51 3.62 -6.22 2.47
CA SER A 51 5.04 -6.56 2.31
C SER A 51 5.37 -6.99 0.88
N ILE A 52 4.98 -6.18 -0.10
CA ILE A 52 5.01 -6.53 -1.52
C ILE A 52 6.41 -6.90 -2.04
N GLY A 53 7.46 -6.41 -1.39
CA GLY A 53 8.86 -6.73 -1.70
C GLY A 53 9.37 -8.03 -1.10
N SER A 54 8.60 -8.70 -0.23
CA SER A 54 9.02 -9.95 0.40
C SER A 54 8.89 -11.14 -0.55
N PRO A 55 9.74 -12.17 -0.42
CA PRO A 55 9.66 -13.37 -1.25
C PRO A 55 8.30 -14.07 -1.16
N ASP A 56 7.70 -14.07 0.01
CA ASP A 56 6.44 -14.73 0.29
C ASP A 56 5.33 -13.74 0.59
N LEU A 57 4.20 -13.85 -0.12
CA LEU A 57 2.97 -13.12 0.18
C LEU A 57 2.18 -13.82 1.30
N ASP A 58 1.62 -13.02 2.20
CA ASP A 58 0.66 -13.50 3.19
C ASP A 58 -0.73 -13.66 2.56
N LEU A 59 -1.10 -14.90 2.34
CA LEU A 59 -2.39 -15.19 1.72
C LEU A 59 -3.58 -15.01 2.67
N GLU A 60 -3.36 -15.08 3.98
CA GLU A 60 -4.42 -14.78 4.95
C GLU A 60 -4.70 -13.29 4.99
N TYR A 61 -3.65 -12.50 5.14
CA TYR A 61 -3.76 -11.04 5.04
C TYR A 61 -4.41 -10.61 3.71
N LEU A 62 -4.01 -11.20 2.60
CA LEU A 62 -4.56 -10.87 1.29
C LEU A 62 -6.06 -11.21 1.16
N ARG A 63 -6.54 -12.28 1.83
CA ARG A 63 -7.99 -12.59 1.92
C ARG A 63 -8.75 -11.50 2.66
N ASP A 64 -8.18 -11.00 3.77
CA ASP A 64 -8.78 -9.91 4.53
C ASP A 64 -8.80 -8.60 3.73
N VAL A 65 -7.70 -8.27 3.03
CA VAL A 65 -7.66 -7.14 2.08
C VAL A 65 -8.80 -7.27 1.06
N ARG A 66 -8.98 -8.46 0.46
CA ARG A 66 -10.07 -8.71 -0.49
C ARG A 66 -11.45 -8.47 0.11
N ARG A 67 -11.65 -8.89 1.37
CA ARG A 67 -12.89 -8.63 2.12
C ARG A 67 -13.14 -7.13 2.26
N ILE A 68 -12.14 -6.36 2.69
CA ILE A 68 -12.24 -4.90 2.84
C ILE A 68 -12.51 -4.22 1.49
N CYS A 69 -11.79 -4.61 0.42
CA CYS A 69 -12.06 -4.11 -0.93
C CYS A 69 -13.50 -4.41 -1.39
N GLY A 70 -14.05 -5.56 -1.01
CA GLY A 70 -15.44 -5.92 -1.29
C GLY A 70 -16.46 -5.04 -0.55
N ILE A 71 -16.19 -4.66 0.69
CA ILE A 71 -17.04 -3.74 1.48
C ILE A 71 -16.98 -2.33 0.88
N THR A 72 -15.77 -1.82 0.62
CA THR A 72 -15.57 -0.46 0.12
C THR A 72 -15.97 -0.30 -1.35
N LYS A 73 -16.11 -1.39 -2.09
CA LYS A 73 -16.37 -1.41 -3.54
C LYS A 73 -15.38 -0.52 -4.30
N THR A 74 -14.15 -0.49 -3.82
CA THR A 74 -13.10 0.36 -4.37
C THR A 74 -12.74 -0.03 -5.80
N ALA A 75 -12.30 0.94 -6.60
CA ALA A 75 -11.83 0.69 -7.97
C ALA A 75 -10.37 0.23 -8.03
N TYR A 76 -9.61 0.38 -6.95
CA TYR A 76 -8.22 -0.03 -6.80
C TYR A 76 -7.88 -0.22 -5.33
N TYR A 77 -6.80 -0.93 -5.05
CA TYR A 77 -6.21 -1.05 -3.72
C TYR A 77 -4.85 -0.35 -3.72
N SER A 78 -4.53 0.41 -2.68
CA SER A 78 -3.21 1.04 -2.54
C SER A 78 -2.41 0.44 -1.39
N GLU A 79 -1.09 0.36 -1.57
CA GLU A 79 -0.16 -0.24 -0.61
C GLU A 79 1.22 0.39 -0.75
N HIS A 80 2.04 0.29 0.28
CA HIS A 80 3.42 0.76 0.25
C HIS A 80 4.35 -0.18 -0.55
N LEU A 81 5.27 0.41 -1.33
CA LEU A 81 6.36 -0.34 -1.96
C LEU A 81 7.46 -0.59 -0.92
N CYS A 82 7.28 -1.58 -0.09
CA CYS A 82 8.16 -1.85 1.04
C CYS A 82 8.20 -3.33 1.41
N MET A 83 9.02 -3.63 2.42
CA MET A 83 9.02 -4.89 3.17
C MET A 83 8.62 -4.60 4.61
N THR A 84 7.67 -5.33 5.17
CA THR A 84 7.30 -5.30 6.59
C THR A 84 7.69 -6.59 7.29
N ARG A 85 8.10 -7.58 6.51
CA ARG A 85 8.56 -8.88 7.00
C ARG A 85 9.62 -9.48 6.07
N ALA A 86 10.42 -10.39 6.63
CA ALA A 86 11.34 -11.26 5.93
C ALA A 86 11.10 -12.71 6.43
N PRO A 87 11.64 -13.75 5.77
CA PRO A 87 11.44 -15.13 6.20
C PRO A 87 11.73 -15.33 7.71
N GLY A 88 10.68 -15.64 8.49
CA GLY A 88 10.75 -15.84 9.94
C GLY A 88 10.90 -14.58 10.80
N ILE A 89 10.81 -13.37 10.23
CA ILE A 89 11.01 -12.10 10.94
C ILE A 89 9.91 -11.11 10.57
N GLU A 90 9.21 -10.60 11.58
CA GLU A 90 8.39 -9.38 11.44
C GLU A 90 9.28 -8.16 11.71
N ILE A 91 9.36 -7.26 10.73
CA ILE A 91 10.21 -6.06 10.83
C ILE A 91 9.50 -4.98 11.68
N GLY A 92 8.15 -4.93 11.62
CA GLY A 92 7.34 -3.96 12.35
C GLY A 92 7.45 -2.51 11.84
N HIS A 93 8.10 -2.33 10.69
CA HIS A 93 8.31 -1.05 10.03
C HIS A 93 8.24 -1.22 8.51
N LEU A 94 8.02 -0.09 7.81
CA LEU A 94 8.14 -0.02 6.35
C LEU A 94 9.63 0.00 5.97
N ALA A 95 10.23 -1.17 5.83
CA ALA A 95 11.62 -1.26 5.39
C ALA A 95 11.70 -1.07 3.86
N PRO A 96 12.68 -0.30 3.37
CA PRO A 96 12.85 -0.09 1.94
C PRO A 96 13.22 -1.41 1.22
N ILE A 97 12.81 -1.52 -0.03
CA ILE A 97 13.22 -2.62 -0.92
C ILE A 97 14.61 -2.31 -1.47
N TRP A 98 15.47 -3.33 -1.60
CA TRP A 98 16.68 -3.22 -2.42
C TRP A 98 16.29 -3.04 -3.88
N PHE A 99 16.78 -1.99 -4.52
CA PHE A 99 16.51 -1.75 -5.95
C PHE A 99 17.47 -2.57 -6.82
N THR A 100 17.27 -3.89 -6.78
CA THR A 100 18.04 -4.89 -7.52
C THR A 100 17.17 -5.62 -8.54
N GLU A 101 17.80 -6.32 -9.50
CA GLU A 101 17.10 -7.18 -10.45
C GLU A 101 16.31 -8.28 -9.76
N GLU A 102 16.86 -8.87 -8.70
CA GLU A 102 16.19 -9.91 -7.92
C GLU A 102 14.93 -9.39 -7.23
N SER A 103 15.03 -8.28 -6.52
CA SER A 103 13.89 -7.66 -5.84
C SER A 103 12.83 -7.18 -6.84
N LEU A 104 13.24 -6.70 -8.00
CA LEU A 104 12.30 -6.33 -9.06
C LEU A 104 11.53 -7.55 -9.57
N ALA A 105 12.19 -8.67 -9.79
CA ALA A 105 11.54 -9.91 -10.22
C ALA A 105 10.53 -10.42 -9.19
N ILE A 106 10.92 -10.45 -7.90
CA ILE A 106 10.05 -10.83 -6.77
C ILE A 106 8.83 -9.91 -6.71
N THR A 107 9.07 -8.60 -6.68
CA THR A 107 7.99 -7.60 -6.56
C THR A 107 7.05 -7.66 -7.76
N THR A 108 7.57 -7.82 -8.98
CA THR A 108 6.77 -7.99 -10.19
C THR A 108 5.83 -9.19 -10.08
N GLY A 109 6.36 -10.34 -9.67
CA GLY A 109 5.55 -11.55 -9.47
C GLY A 109 4.48 -11.37 -8.40
N ASN A 110 4.81 -10.68 -7.30
CA ASN A 110 3.87 -10.41 -6.23
C ASN A 110 2.76 -9.44 -6.66
N VAL A 111 3.10 -8.36 -7.34
CA VAL A 111 2.11 -7.39 -7.88
C VAL A 111 1.12 -8.09 -8.79
N GLN A 112 1.58 -8.93 -9.72
CA GLN A 112 0.72 -9.69 -10.62
C GLN A 112 -0.24 -10.60 -9.84
N ARG A 113 0.30 -11.38 -8.88
CA ARG A 113 -0.53 -12.25 -8.02
C ARG A 113 -1.58 -11.50 -7.22
N VAL A 114 -1.22 -10.34 -6.66
CA VAL A 114 -2.14 -9.50 -5.89
C VAL A 114 -3.25 -8.97 -6.79
N GLN A 115 -2.92 -8.42 -7.96
CA GLN A 115 -3.92 -7.92 -8.91
C GLN A 115 -4.84 -9.04 -9.40
N ASP A 116 -4.30 -10.20 -9.74
CA ASP A 116 -5.09 -11.38 -10.15
C ASP A 116 -6.02 -11.85 -9.02
N PHE A 117 -5.53 -11.88 -7.78
CA PHE A 117 -6.31 -12.31 -6.63
C PHE A 117 -7.42 -11.32 -6.26
N LEU A 118 -7.11 -10.02 -6.26
CA LEU A 118 -8.09 -8.97 -5.92
C LEU A 118 -9.07 -8.70 -7.06
N GLY A 119 -8.65 -8.87 -8.31
CA GLY A 119 -9.42 -8.53 -9.51
C GLY A 119 -9.56 -7.03 -9.76
N ILE A 120 -8.72 -6.23 -9.11
CA ILE A 120 -8.64 -4.77 -9.25
C ILE A 120 -7.18 -4.32 -9.34
N PRO A 121 -6.88 -3.14 -9.91
CA PRO A 121 -5.53 -2.60 -9.95
C PRO A 121 -4.92 -2.41 -8.55
N LEU A 122 -3.62 -2.70 -8.43
CA LEU A 122 -2.80 -2.32 -7.29
C LEU A 122 -2.10 -0.99 -7.60
N ILE A 123 -2.08 -0.09 -6.62
CA ILE A 123 -1.36 1.18 -6.67
C ILE A 123 -0.30 1.16 -5.58
N LEU A 124 0.96 1.47 -5.92
CA LEU A 124 2.08 1.37 -4.98
C LEU A 124 2.63 2.75 -4.64
N GLU A 125 2.76 2.99 -3.34
CA GLU A 125 3.29 4.23 -2.79
C GLU A 125 4.81 4.15 -2.61
N ASN A 126 5.50 5.23 -3.00
CA ASN A 126 6.91 5.41 -2.70
C ASN A 126 7.12 5.72 -1.22
N THR A 127 8.05 5.00 -0.57
CA THR A 127 8.37 5.15 0.85
C THR A 127 9.63 6.00 1.06
N THR A 128 9.80 6.49 2.29
CA THR A 128 11.05 7.09 2.74
C THR A 128 12.05 6.02 3.16
N TYR A 129 13.35 6.32 3.01
CA TYR A 129 14.44 5.51 3.55
C TYR A 129 15.54 6.41 4.12
N PRO A 130 16.07 6.07 5.31
CA PRO A 130 17.01 6.94 6.02
C PRO A 130 18.45 6.83 5.52
N PHE A 131 18.77 5.81 4.72
CA PHE A 131 20.12 5.57 4.18
C PHE A 131 20.02 4.94 2.79
N GLU A 132 21.03 5.17 1.98
CA GLU A 132 21.16 4.44 0.71
C GLU A 132 21.43 2.97 0.98
N ILE A 133 20.68 2.11 0.28
CA ILE A 133 20.84 0.67 0.42
C ILE A 133 22.04 0.24 -0.43
N PRO A 134 23.12 -0.31 0.19
CA PRO A 134 24.28 -0.73 -0.56
C PRO A 134 23.96 -1.83 -1.57
N GLY A 135 24.60 -1.76 -2.75
CA GLY A 135 24.46 -2.81 -3.76
C GLY A 135 23.18 -2.70 -4.60
N ALA A 136 22.55 -1.54 -4.66
CA ALA A 136 21.46 -1.29 -5.60
C ALA A 136 21.98 -1.33 -7.05
N ASP A 137 21.23 -2.00 -7.93
CA ASP A 137 21.56 -2.10 -9.36
C ASP A 137 20.93 -0.94 -10.16
N MET A 138 19.93 -0.28 -9.58
CA MET A 138 19.17 0.78 -10.24
C MET A 138 18.63 1.80 -9.23
N SER A 139 18.20 2.97 -9.74
CA SER A 139 17.50 3.97 -8.92
C SER A 139 16.07 3.56 -8.60
N GLN A 140 15.48 4.19 -7.57
CA GLN A 140 14.04 4.02 -7.24
C GLN A 140 13.15 4.35 -8.45
N THR A 141 13.46 5.40 -9.19
CA THR A 141 12.71 5.81 -10.39
C THR A 141 12.74 4.72 -11.46
N GLU A 142 13.92 4.13 -11.71
CA GLU A 142 14.05 3.05 -12.69
C GLU A 142 13.33 1.79 -12.23
N PHE A 143 13.37 1.46 -10.95
CA PHE A 143 12.63 0.35 -10.36
C PHE A 143 11.13 0.50 -10.60
N PHE A 144 10.54 1.65 -10.23
CA PHE A 144 9.13 1.94 -10.47
C PHE A 144 8.78 1.90 -11.95
N ARG A 145 9.59 2.53 -12.82
CA ARG A 145 9.35 2.54 -14.26
C ARG A 145 9.25 1.12 -14.83
N ARG A 146 10.14 0.24 -14.41
CA ARG A 146 10.18 -1.16 -14.87
C ARG A 146 9.04 -1.98 -14.27
N LEU A 147 8.76 -1.80 -12.98
CA LEU A 147 7.67 -2.47 -12.29
C LEU A 147 6.31 -2.15 -12.91
N VAL A 148 6.03 -0.87 -13.13
CA VAL A 148 4.80 -0.42 -13.80
C VAL A 148 4.72 -0.95 -15.22
N GLY A 149 5.83 -0.89 -15.98
CA GLY A 149 5.90 -1.41 -17.35
C GLY A 149 5.62 -2.92 -17.45
N ALA A 150 6.00 -3.67 -16.42
CA ALA A 150 5.84 -5.13 -16.39
C ALA A 150 4.46 -5.58 -15.87
N THR A 151 3.82 -4.79 -14.99
CA THR A 151 2.62 -5.22 -14.26
C THR A 151 1.37 -4.39 -14.56
N GLY A 152 1.53 -3.19 -15.11
CA GLY A 152 0.44 -2.23 -15.26
C GLY A 152 -0.11 -1.67 -13.94
N CYS A 153 0.60 -1.86 -12.80
CA CYS A 153 0.20 -1.26 -11.54
C CYS A 153 0.28 0.27 -11.57
N GLY A 154 -0.48 0.92 -10.69
CA GLY A 154 -0.40 2.37 -10.54
C GLY A 154 0.69 2.80 -9.57
N ILE A 155 0.92 4.12 -9.51
CA ILE A 155 1.79 4.76 -8.52
C ILE A 155 0.96 5.74 -7.70
N LEU A 156 1.03 5.62 -6.37
CA LEU A 156 0.63 6.65 -5.42
C LEU A 156 1.89 7.47 -5.12
N LEU A 157 1.99 8.65 -5.73
CA LEU A 157 3.15 9.49 -5.56
C LEU A 157 3.01 10.35 -4.29
N ASP A 158 3.68 9.94 -3.21
CA ASP A 158 3.87 10.80 -2.05
C ASP A 158 5.03 11.76 -2.29
N VAL A 159 4.68 13.02 -2.53
CA VAL A 159 5.63 14.12 -2.81
C VAL A 159 6.44 14.47 -1.56
N ALA A 160 5.88 14.29 -0.36
CA ALA A 160 6.62 14.52 0.88
C ALA A 160 7.73 13.47 1.04
N ASN A 161 7.46 12.20 0.74
CA ASN A 161 8.44 11.13 0.76
C ASN A 161 9.56 11.36 -0.28
N VAL A 162 9.22 11.85 -1.48
CA VAL A 162 10.24 12.24 -2.48
C VAL A 162 11.16 13.34 -1.93
N ARG A 163 10.58 14.38 -1.30
CA ARG A 163 11.36 15.47 -0.72
C ARG A 163 12.26 15.03 0.44
N ILE A 164 11.74 14.14 1.28
CA ILE A 164 12.50 13.57 2.41
C ILE A 164 13.67 12.76 1.87
N ASN A 165 13.45 11.89 0.88
CA ASN A 165 14.51 11.11 0.26
C ASN A 165 15.56 11.99 -0.41
N ALA A 166 15.15 13.05 -1.12
CA ALA A 166 16.09 14.02 -1.70
C ALA A 166 16.91 14.75 -0.64
N ALA A 167 16.33 15.04 0.53
CA ALA A 167 17.09 15.65 1.62
C ALA A 167 18.06 14.65 2.30
N ASN A 168 17.72 13.36 2.34
CA ASN A 168 18.56 12.33 2.94
C ASN A 168 19.74 11.93 2.04
N HIS A 169 19.55 11.96 0.72
CA HIS A 169 20.50 11.35 -0.23
C HIS A 169 21.12 12.34 -1.25
N GLY A 170 20.62 13.57 -1.32
CA GLY A 170 21.14 14.64 -2.21
C GLY A 170 20.38 14.75 -3.52
#